data_01a9ace15a05f7a93f0d31966ab24ee7
#
_entry.id   01a9ace15a05f7a93f0d31966ab24ee7
#
_cell.length_a   1.000
_cell.length_b   1.000
_cell.length_c   1.000
_cell.angle_alpha   90.00
_cell.angle_beta   90.00
_cell.angle_gamma   90.00
#
_symmetry.space_group_name_H-M   'P 1'
#
loop_
_entity.id
_entity.type
_entity.pdbx_description
1 polymer ?
#
loop_
_entity_poly.entity_id
_entity_poly.type
_entity_poly.pdbx_seq_one_letter_code
_entity_poly.pdbx_strand_id
1 'polypeptide(L)'
;MRKREKIRENTRKKEHTPNKLKNLKKCVDFENAVWYYSQAGSANRAGHTNNLEVLIMSTFMAKPAEIQRKWYIIDAANRPLGRTAARVADLLRGKLKPEFTPHVDCGDFVVVINADKAVLTGNKLQKKFYRRHTGYIGGLKEVKYATLMATRPELAMELAVKGMVPDTTIGRKALTRLHVYSGSEYAQVAQKPEVYEF
;
A
#
# COMPACT_ATOMS: atom_id res chain seq x y z
N MET A 1 -1.40 38.90 44.93
CA MET A 1 -0.04 38.76 44.41
C MET A 1 0.26 37.43 43.69
N ARG A 2 -0.46 36.31 43.91
CA ARG A 2 -0.17 35.00 43.30
C ARG A 2 -0.55 34.82 41.82
N LYS A 3 -1.33 35.71 41.21
CA LYS A 3 -1.76 35.60 39.79
C LYS A 3 -0.76 36.21 38.80
N ARG A 4 0.11 37.11 39.22
CA ARG A 4 1.09 37.75 38.33
C ARG A 4 2.39 36.96 38.16
N GLU A 5 2.71 36.05 39.06
CA GLU A 5 3.89 35.19 38.98
C GLU A 5 3.67 34.01 38.00
N LYS A 6 2.45 33.42 37.93
CA LYS A 6 2.12 32.37 36.97
C LYS A 6 2.13 32.80 35.49
N ILE A 7 1.96 34.12 35.24
CA ILE A 7 2.01 34.65 33.87
C ILE A 7 3.48 34.82 33.42
N ARG A 8 4.39 35.14 34.36
CA ARG A 8 5.83 35.27 34.02
C ARG A 8 6.55 33.94 33.83
N GLU A 9 6.09 32.86 34.45
CA GLU A 9 6.65 31.52 34.25
C GLU A 9 6.24 30.90 32.90
N ASN A 10 5.03 31.21 32.39
CA ASN A 10 4.57 30.72 31.10
C ASN A 10 5.19 31.44 29.89
N THR A 11 5.74 32.62 30.06
CA THR A 11 6.48 33.35 29.01
C THR A 11 7.92 32.87 28.83
N ARG A 12 8.56 32.36 29.92
CA ARG A 12 9.95 31.82 29.83
C ARG A 12 10.06 30.41 29.21
N LYS A 13 8.95 29.65 29.12
CA LYS A 13 8.94 28.31 28.52
C LYS A 13 8.70 28.29 26.99
N LYS A 14 8.52 29.45 26.35
CA LYS A 14 8.28 29.54 24.89
C LYS A 14 9.53 29.85 24.04
N GLU A 15 10.70 30.00 24.63
CA GLU A 15 11.91 30.40 23.87
C GLU A 15 12.92 29.27 23.58
N HIS A 16 12.53 28.01 23.79
CA HIS A 16 13.42 26.87 23.43
C HIS A 16 12.76 25.95 22.44
N THR A 17 12.51 26.45 21.22
CA THR A 17 12.28 25.60 20.05
C THR A 17 13.60 25.48 19.28
N PRO A 18 14.10 24.27 19.08
CA PRO A 18 15.38 24.11 18.40
C PRO A 18 15.27 24.48 16.92
N ASN A 19 16.30 25.11 16.45
CA ASN A 19 16.64 25.69 15.16
C ASN A 19 16.43 24.81 13.91
N LYS A 20 15.41 23.94 13.90
CA LYS A 20 15.12 22.98 12.80
C LYS A 20 14.27 23.57 11.67
N LEU A 21 13.64 24.72 11.89
CA LEU A 21 12.77 25.38 10.90
C LEU A 21 13.48 26.44 10.03
N LYS A 22 14.73 26.80 10.35
CA LYS A 22 15.49 27.76 9.52
C LYS A 22 16.09 27.14 8.24
N ASN A 23 16.16 25.82 8.14
CA ASN A 23 16.74 25.15 6.97
C ASN A 23 15.71 24.84 5.87
N LEU A 24 14.40 25.02 6.10
CA LEU A 24 13.36 24.74 5.10
C LEU A 24 13.04 25.91 4.17
N LYS A 25 13.54 27.12 4.47
CA LYS A 25 13.34 28.30 3.60
C LYS A 25 14.44 28.49 2.53
N LYS A 26 15.48 27.64 2.51
CA LYS A 26 16.55 27.73 1.50
C LYS A 26 16.35 26.87 0.25
N CYS A 27 15.21 26.19 0.11
CA CYS A 27 14.97 25.30 -1.03
C CYS A 27 14.04 25.90 -2.12
N VAL A 28 13.72 27.19 -2.10
CA VAL A 28 12.80 27.79 -3.09
C VAL A 28 13.37 29.09 -3.65
N ASP A 29 14.58 29.04 -4.20
CA ASP A 29 15.05 30.07 -5.14
C ASP A 29 15.49 29.38 -6.43
N PHE A 30 14.48 29.13 -7.27
CA PHE A 30 14.66 28.47 -8.57
C PHE A 30 15.56 29.27 -9.51
N GLU A 31 15.62 30.59 -9.37
CA GLU A 31 16.49 31.47 -10.17
C GLU A 31 17.98 31.34 -9.82
N ASN A 32 18.34 31.06 -8.57
CA ASN A 32 19.73 30.85 -8.17
C ASN A 32 20.27 29.47 -8.56
N ALA A 33 19.41 28.48 -8.77
CA ALA A 33 19.82 27.15 -9.20
C ALA A 33 20.32 27.16 -10.66
N VAL A 34 19.66 27.92 -11.54
CA VAL A 34 20.02 28.04 -12.95
C VAL A 34 21.37 28.77 -13.12
N TRP A 35 21.66 29.77 -12.29
CA TRP A 35 22.94 30.49 -12.31
C TRP A 35 24.10 29.62 -11.82
N TYR A 36 23.88 28.77 -10.84
CA TYR A 36 24.88 27.82 -10.33
C TYR A 36 25.26 26.75 -11.37
N TYR A 37 24.29 26.33 -12.19
CA TYR A 37 24.54 25.36 -13.27
C TYR A 37 25.33 25.93 -14.46
N SER A 38 25.21 27.22 -14.74
CA SER A 38 25.96 27.84 -15.85
C SER A 38 27.45 28.04 -15.53
N GLN A 39 27.82 28.18 -14.27
CA GLN A 39 29.23 28.32 -13.86
C GLN A 39 29.95 26.99 -13.63
N ALA A 40 29.27 25.89 -13.36
CA ALA A 40 29.89 24.59 -13.16
C ALA A 40 30.46 23.96 -14.46
N GLY A 41 30.05 24.51 -15.62
CA GLY A 41 30.49 24.01 -16.93
C GLY A 41 31.92 24.46 -17.38
N SER A 42 32.55 25.41 -16.71
CA SER A 42 33.82 25.98 -17.19
C SER A 42 35.06 25.69 -16.30
N ALA A 43 34.92 24.97 -15.20
CA ALA A 43 36.02 24.78 -14.22
C ALA A 43 36.68 23.38 -14.18
N ASN A 44 36.39 22.47 -15.10
CA ASN A 44 36.99 21.14 -15.06
C ASN A 44 38.08 20.89 -16.11
N ARG A 45 39.25 21.55 -15.93
CA ARG A 45 40.53 21.05 -16.42
C ARG A 45 41.59 21.14 -15.33
N ALA A 46 41.51 20.27 -14.33
CA ALA A 46 42.66 19.83 -13.53
C ALA A 46 42.19 18.69 -12.63
N GLY A 47 42.82 17.53 -12.77
CA GLY A 47 42.46 16.30 -12.11
C GLY A 47 42.44 16.38 -10.59
N HIS A 48 41.23 16.37 -10.05
CA HIS A 48 40.93 15.95 -8.69
C HIS A 48 39.66 15.13 -8.76
N THR A 49 39.79 13.84 -8.61
CA THR A 49 38.68 12.89 -8.42
C THR A 49 38.07 13.12 -7.05
N ASN A 50 37.36 14.21 -6.90
CA ASN A 50 36.40 14.35 -5.82
C ASN A 50 35.16 13.62 -6.30
N ASN A 51 34.79 12.54 -5.62
CA ASN A 51 33.48 11.90 -5.70
C ASN A 51 32.39 12.90 -5.37
N LEU A 52 32.13 13.83 -6.26
CA LEU A 52 30.85 14.48 -6.38
C LEU A 52 29.91 13.39 -6.87
N GLU A 53 29.23 12.74 -5.94
CA GLU A 53 28.00 12.02 -6.26
C GLU A 53 27.13 12.99 -7.02
N VAL A 54 27.17 12.87 -8.34
CA VAL A 54 26.20 13.54 -9.21
C VAL A 54 24.87 12.99 -8.74
N LEU A 55 24.14 13.79 -7.97
CA LEU A 55 22.74 13.55 -7.62
C LEU A 55 21.99 13.51 -8.95
N ILE A 56 22.03 12.34 -9.59
CA ILE A 56 21.21 12.07 -10.76
C ILE A 56 19.78 12.15 -10.24
N MET A 57 19.09 13.25 -10.53
CA MET A 57 17.68 13.44 -10.24
C MET A 57 16.85 12.56 -11.19
N SER A 58 17.14 11.25 -11.17
CA SER A 58 16.37 10.26 -11.89
C SER A 58 15.32 9.69 -10.95
N THR A 59 14.10 9.57 -11.43
CA THR A 59 13.05 8.85 -10.70
C THR A 59 13.45 7.39 -10.58
N PHE A 60 13.31 6.83 -9.38
CA PHE A 60 13.58 5.40 -9.15
C PHE A 60 12.66 4.55 -10.01
N MET A 61 13.24 3.58 -10.72
CA MET A 61 12.51 2.56 -11.48
C MET A 61 12.90 1.18 -10.96
N ALA A 62 11.92 0.43 -10.44
CA ALA A 62 12.16 -0.90 -9.91
C ALA A 62 12.60 -1.87 -11.02
N LYS A 63 13.61 -2.68 -10.74
CA LYS A 63 14.04 -3.78 -11.62
C LYS A 63 13.42 -5.09 -11.12
N PRO A 64 12.82 -5.92 -11.99
CA PRO A 64 12.14 -7.16 -11.58
C PRO A 64 13.04 -8.13 -10.80
N ALA A 65 14.35 -8.14 -11.06
CA ALA A 65 15.29 -9.03 -10.40
C ALA A 65 15.67 -8.61 -8.97
N GLU A 66 15.53 -7.34 -8.63
CA GLU A 66 15.91 -6.78 -7.33
C GLU A 66 14.76 -6.78 -6.31
N ILE A 67 13.52 -7.06 -6.75
CA ILE A 67 12.33 -6.97 -5.91
C ILE A 67 12.31 -8.13 -4.91
N GLN A 68 12.36 -7.78 -3.63
CA GLN A 68 12.16 -8.72 -2.53
C GLN A 68 10.67 -8.78 -2.17
N ARG A 69 10.09 -9.99 -2.19
CA ARG A 69 8.69 -10.24 -1.84
C ARG A 69 8.60 -10.82 -0.44
N LYS A 70 7.71 -10.24 0.35
CA LYS A 70 7.38 -10.69 1.69
C LYS A 70 6.05 -11.44 1.71
N TRP A 71 5.83 -12.18 2.79
CA TRP A 71 4.57 -12.86 3.06
C TRP A 71 3.86 -12.14 4.19
N TYR A 72 2.60 -11.79 3.97
CA TYR A 72 1.75 -11.16 4.97
C TYR A 72 0.53 -12.00 5.26
N ILE A 73 0.13 -12.04 6.51
CA ILE A 73 -1.12 -12.66 6.96
C ILE A 73 -2.07 -11.59 7.48
N ILE A 74 -3.32 -11.65 7.05
CA ILE A 74 -4.39 -10.72 7.42
C ILE A 74 -5.55 -11.51 8.01
N ASP A 75 -5.97 -11.14 9.20
CA ASP A 75 -7.18 -11.68 9.82
C ASP A 75 -8.41 -10.87 9.38
N ALA A 76 -9.39 -11.54 8.78
CA ALA A 76 -10.65 -10.95 8.33
C ALA A 76 -11.76 -11.03 9.39
N ALA A 77 -11.52 -11.67 10.54
CA ALA A 77 -12.53 -11.83 11.57
C ALA A 77 -13.08 -10.48 12.06
N ASN A 78 -14.41 -10.36 12.10
CA ASN A 78 -15.13 -9.16 12.55
C ASN A 78 -14.79 -7.86 11.79
N ARG A 79 -14.08 -7.95 10.67
CA ARG A 79 -13.72 -6.80 9.84
C ARG A 79 -14.62 -6.70 8.60
N PRO A 80 -14.91 -5.49 8.12
CA PRO A 80 -15.68 -5.31 6.89
C PRO A 80 -14.92 -5.89 5.69
N LEU A 81 -15.54 -6.86 4.97
CA LEU A 81 -14.96 -7.56 3.82
C LEU A 81 -14.34 -6.58 2.80
N GLY A 82 -15.01 -5.46 2.50
CA GLY A 82 -14.51 -4.49 1.52
C GLY A 82 -13.25 -3.75 1.96
N ARG A 83 -13.12 -3.41 3.26
CA ARG A 83 -11.91 -2.75 3.79
C ARG A 83 -10.73 -3.71 3.82
N THR A 84 -10.97 -4.94 4.25
CA THR A 84 -9.95 -6.01 4.20
C THR A 84 -9.48 -6.24 2.77
N ALA A 85 -10.40 -6.38 1.82
CA ALA A 85 -10.07 -6.56 0.40
C ALA A 85 -9.26 -5.39 -0.19
N ALA A 86 -9.53 -4.14 0.23
CA ALA A 86 -8.76 -2.98 -0.22
C ALA A 86 -7.30 -3.04 0.26
N ARG A 87 -7.07 -3.39 1.53
CA ARG A 87 -5.70 -3.55 2.07
C ARG A 87 -4.95 -4.71 1.42
N VAL A 88 -5.63 -5.83 1.21
CA VAL A 88 -5.08 -6.96 0.46
C VAL A 88 -4.67 -6.54 -0.95
N ALA A 89 -5.51 -5.78 -1.66
CA ALA A 89 -5.21 -5.30 -3.01
C ALA A 89 -4.01 -4.34 -3.04
N ASP A 90 -3.85 -3.46 -2.04
CA ASP A 90 -2.70 -2.55 -1.93
C ASP A 90 -1.39 -3.33 -1.71
N LEU A 91 -1.38 -4.37 -0.86
CA LEU A 91 -0.22 -5.25 -0.65
C LEU A 91 0.12 -6.07 -1.90
N LEU A 92 -0.88 -6.67 -2.56
CA LEU A 92 -0.70 -7.44 -3.79
C LEU A 92 -0.15 -6.60 -4.95
N ARG A 93 -0.47 -5.31 -5.01
CA ARG A 93 0.09 -4.36 -5.98
C ARG A 93 1.45 -3.82 -5.55
N GLY A 94 1.79 -3.90 -4.27
CA GLY A 94 3.01 -3.31 -3.70
C GLY A 94 2.95 -1.80 -3.52
N LYS A 95 1.74 -1.19 -3.47
CA LYS A 95 1.56 0.26 -3.31
C LYS A 95 2.18 0.83 -2.03
N LEU A 96 2.34 0.01 -1.01
CA LEU A 96 2.91 0.42 0.28
C LEU A 96 4.44 0.47 0.26
N LYS A 97 5.06 -0.07 -0.78
CA LYS A 97 6.52 -0.03 -0.94
C LYS A 97 6.97 1.30 -1.55
N PRO A 98 8.07 1.91 -1.04
CA PRO A 98 8.65 3.11 -1.65
C PRO A 98 9.14 2.88 -3.08
N GLU A 99 9.49 1.63 -3.40
CA GLU A 99 9.98 1.18 -4.71
C GLU A 99 8.85 0.92 -5.73
N PHE A 100 7.61 1.25 -5.40
CA PHE A 100 6.47 0.97 -6.26
C PHE A 100 6.59 1.67 -7.62
N THR A 101 6.59 0.86 -8.69
CA THR A 101 6.49 1.33 -10.08
C THR A 101 5.32 0.66 -10.79
N PRO A 102 4.45 1.42 -11.51
CA PRO A 102 3.21 0.88 -12.07
C PRO A 102 3.41 -0.21 -13.14
N HIS A 103 4.52 -0.20 -13.87
CA HIS A 103 4.81 -1.14 -14.96
C HIS A 103 5.57 -2.39 -14.49
N VAL A 104 6.02 -2.43 -13.25
CA VAL A 104 6.72 -3.57 -12.65
C VAL A 104 5.88 -4.18 -11.54
N ASP A 105 5.92 -5.51 -11.44
CA ASP A 105 5.20 -6.23 -10.38
C ASP A 105 6.01 -6.23 -9.08
N CYS A 106 5.74 -5.24 -8.21
CA CYS A 106 6.41 -5.05 -6.92
C CYS A 106 5.66 -5.70 -5.74
N GLY A 107 4.55 -6.39 -5.99
CA GLY A 107 3.64 -6.90 -4.96
C GLY A 107 4.17 -8.07 -4.14
N ASP A 108 3.56 -8.25 -2.97
CA ASP A 108 3.87 -9.27 -1.99
C ASP A 108 2.88 -10.43 -2.04
N PHE A 109 3.16 -11.49 -1.27
CA PHE A 109 2.24 -12.59 -1.03
C PHE A 109 1.32 -12.25 0.14
N VAL A 110 0.04 -12.56 0.01
CA VAL A 110 -0.95 -12.28 1.06
C VAL A 110 -1.77 -13.53 1.35
N VAL A 111 -1.82 -13.88 2.62
CA VAL A 111 -2.68 -14.94 3.17
C VAL A 111 -3.80 -14.26 3.96
N VAL A 112 -5.05 -14.55 3.63
CA VAL A 112 -6.23 -14.07 4.37
C VAL A 112 -6.82 -15.24 5.12
N ILE A 113 -6.99 -15.10 6.42
CA ILE A 113 -7.61 -16.12 7.29
C ILE A 113 -8.97 -15.65 7.81
N ASN A 114 -9.76 -16.59 8.31
CA ASN A 114 -11.10 -16.35 8.87
C ASN A 114 -12.06 -15.62 7.92
N ALA A 115 -12.04 -15.96 6.63
CA ALA A 115 -12.90 -15.32 5.64
C ALA A 115 -14.40 -15.57 5.90
N ASP A 116 -14.77 -16.62 6.61
CA ASP A 116 -16.13 -16.95 7.06
C ASP A 116 -16.70 -15.90 8.03
N LYS A 117 -15.81 -15.33 8.89
CA LYS A 117 -16.16 -14.35 9.92
C LYS A 117 -16.11 -12.90 9.42
N ALA A 118 -15.85 -12.70 8.12
CA ALA A 118 -15.85 -11.36 7.53
C ALA A 118 -17.23 -10.75 7.48
N VAL A 119 -17.36 -9.48 7.88
CA VAL A 119 -18.64 -8.79 8.01
C VAL A 119 -19.01 -8.09 6.70
N LEU A 120 -20.23 -8.32 6.21
CA LEU A 120 -20.86 -7.55 5.14
C LEU A 120 -21.77 -6.47 5.73
N THR A 121 -21.39 -5.20 5.60
CA THR A 121 -22.11 -4.07 6.17
C THR A 121 -23.41 -3.77 5.42
N GLY A 122 -24.45 -3.32 6.16
CA GLY A 122 -25.76 -2.97 5.62
C GLY A 122 -26.50 -4.19 5.05
N ASN A 123 -27.35 -3.97 4.06
CA ASN A 123 -28.23 -5.01 3.51
C ASN A 123 -27.60 -5.81 2.34
N LYS A 124 -26.25 -5.92 2.31
CA LYS A 124 -25.54 -6.60 1.20
C LYS A 124 -25.77 -8.11 1.15
N LEU A 125 -25.98 -8.74 2.30
CA LEU A 125 -26.28 -10.18 2.37
C LEU A 125 -27.51 -10.55 1.53
N GLN A 126 -28.54 -9.69 1.56
CA GLN A 126 -29.81 -9.95 0.86
C GLN A 126 -29.86 -9.34 -0.54
N LYS A 127 -29.34 -8.11 -0.73
CA LYS A 127 -29.47 -7.36 -1.98
C LYS A 127 -28.34 -7.59 -2.98
N LYS A 128 -27.17 -8.06 -2.55
CA LYS A 128 -26.04 -8.28 -3.43
C LYS A 128 -26.06 -9.71 -3.98
N PHE A 129 -25.90 -9.83 -5.32
CA PHE A 129 -25.85 -11.10 -6.02
C PHE A 129 -24.47 -11.29 -6.67
N TYR A 130 -23.96 -12.52 -6.61
CA TYR A 130 -22.90 -12.98 -7.47
C TYR A 130 -23.50 -13.49 -8.78
N ARG A 131 -23.17 -12.84 -9.88
CA ARG A 131 -23.68 -13.17 -11.22
C ARG A 131 -22.60 -13.79 -12.06
N ARG A 132 -22.95 -14.89 -12.72
CA ARG A 132 -22.09 -15.58 -13.69
C ARG A 132 -22.92 -16.01 -14.88
N HIS A 133 -22.44 -15.74 -16.09
CA HIS A 133 -23.07 -16.19 -17.32
C HIS A 133 -22.32 -17.38 -17.89
N THR A 134 -23.05 -18.42 -18.38
CA THR A 134 -22.46 -19.65 -18.94
C THR A 134 -22.13 -19.56 -20.42
N GLY A 135 -22.51 -18.48 -21.11
CA GLY A 135 -22.34 -18.29 -22.55
C GLY A 135 -23.54 -18.73 -23.40
N TYR A 136 -24.50 -19.49 -22.84
CA TYR A 136 -25.70 -19.94 -23.55
C TYR A 136 -26.91 -19.01 -23.30
N ILE A 137 -27.86 -19.01 -24.21
CA ILE A 137 -29.13 -18.27 -24.04
C ILE A 137 -29.79 -18.70 -22.74
N GLY A 138 -30.21 -17.74 -21.88
CA GLY A 138 -30.77 -18.02 -20.55
C GLY A 138 -29.75 -18.49 -19.50
N GLY A 139 -28.46 -18.47 -19.81
CA GLY A 139 -27.40 -18.99 -18.95
C GLY A 139 -26.94 -18.08 -17.80
N LEU A 140 -27.71 -17.07 -17.42
CA LEU A 140 -27.41 -16.21 -16.26
C LEU A 140 -27.68 -16.97 -14.95
N LYS A 141 -26.63 -17.15 -14.15
CA LYS A 141 -26.71 -17.74 -12.80
C LYS A 141 -26.48 -16.66 -11.75
N GLU A 142 -27.43 -16.57 -10.81
CA GLU A 142 -27.36 -15.60 -9.71
C GLU A 142 -27.38 -16.33 -8.37
N VAL A 143 -26.45 -15.98 -7.49
CA VAL A 143 -26.35 -16.50 -6.12
C VAL A 143 -26.37 -15.32 -5.15
N LYS A 144 -27.24 -15.34 -4.14
CA LYS A 144 -27.25 -14.32 -3.08
C LYS A 144 -25.95 -14.37 -2.27
N TYR A 145 -25.46 -13.20 -1.83
CA TYR A 145 -24.25 -13.16 -1.02
C TYR A 145 -24.41 -13.88 0.34
N ALA A 146 -25.63 -13.94 0.90
CA ALA A 146 -25.89 -14.74 2.10
C ALA A 146 -25.54 -16.22 1.87
N THR A 147 -26.00 -16.81 0.75
CA THR A 147 -25.70 -18.20 0.38
C THR A 147 -24.21 -18.36 0.04
N LEU A 148 -23.62 -17.39 -0.65
CA LEU A 148 -22.20 -17.43 -1.02
C LEU A 148 -21.29 -17.44 0.21
N MET A 149 -21.55 -16.59 1.22
CA MET A 149 -20.79 -16.55 2.46
C MET A 149 -20.92 -17.83 3.27
N ALA A 150 -22.10 -18.45 3.26
CA ALA A 150 -22.34 -19.72 3.95
C ALA A 150 -21.64 -20.93 3.27
N THR A 151 -21.56 -20.93 1.94
CA THR A 151 -21.01 -22.08 1.18
C THR A 151 -19.56 -21.92 0.78
N ARG A 152 -19.16 -20.72 0.34
CA ARG A 152 -17.81 -20.40 -0.18
C ARG A 152 -17.39 -18.98 0.18
N PRO A 153 -17.05 -18.72 1.45
CA PRO A 153 -16.60 -17.39 1.88
C PRO A 153 -15.29 -16.96 1.22
N GLU A 154 -14.41 -17.91 0.91
CA GLU A 154 -13.16 -17.68 0.19
C GLU A 154 -13.41 -16.99 -1.15
N LEU A 155 -14.35 -17.52 -1.95
CA LEU A 155 -14.70 -16.95 -3.25
C LEU A 155 -15.25 -15.53 -3.13
N ALA A 156 -16.00 -15.22 -2.05
CA ALA A 156 -16.52 -13.89 -1.84
C ALA A 156 -15.40 -12.88 -1.59
N MET A 157 -14.36 -13.26 -0.84
CA MET A 157 -13.17 -12.44 -0.59
C MET A 157 -12.33 -12.29 -1.87
N GLU A 158 -12.06 -13.38 -2.59
CA GLU A 158 -11.32 -13.34 -3.85
C GLU A 158 -11.97 -12.42 -4.89
N LEU A 159 -13.29 -12.50 -5.06
CA LEU A 159 -14.04 -11.63 -5.98
C LEU A 159 -13.95 -10.16 -5.58
N ALA A 160 -13.95 -9.87 -4.27
CA ALA A 160 -13.80 -8.50 -3.79
C ALA A 160 -12.40 -7.95 -4.11
N VAL A 161 -11.35 -8.73 -3.86
CA VAL A 161 -9.95 -8.36 -4.17
C VAL A 161 -9.76 -8.25 -5.69
N LYS A 162 -10.27 -9.20 -6.47
CA LYS A 162 -10.19 -9.18 -7.94
C LYS A 162 -10.78 -7.90 -8.53
N GLY A 163 -11.90 -7.42 -7.99
CA GLY A 163 -12.51 -6.17 -8.43
C GLY A 163 -11.73 -4.90 -8.06
N MET A 164 -10.77 -4.99 -7.13
CA MET A 164 -9.93 -3.87 -6.68
C MET A 164 -8.54 -3.85 -7.30
N VAL A 165 -8.09 -5.00 -7.81
CA VAL A 165 -6.82 -5.11 -8.56
C VAL A 165 -7.10 -4.77 -10.03
N PRO A 166 -6.24 -4.01 -10.73
CA PRO A 166 -6.44 -3.69 -12.15
C PRO A 166 -6.40 -4.94 -13.02
N ASP A 167 -7.30 -5.01 -14.03
CA ASP A 167 -7.37 -6.14 -14.96
C ASP A 167 -6.30 -6.04 -16.06
N THR A 168 -5.05 -6.02 -15.64
CA THR A 168 -3.87 -6.05 -16.49
C THR A 168 -3.12 -7.37 -16.34
N THR A 169 -2.13 -7.63 -17.19
CA THR A 169 -1.26 -8.82 -17.08
C THR A 169 -0.57 -8.87 -15.71
N ILE A 170 -0.13 -7.73 -15.19
CA ILE A 170 0.50 -7.59 -13.86
C ILE A 170 -0.53 -7.89 -12.76
N GLY A 171 -1.74 -7.34 -12.86
CA GLY A 171 -2.80 -7.58 -11.88
C GLY A 171 -3.25 -9.04 -11.82
N ARG A 172 -3.32 -9.74 -12.97
CA ARG A 172 -3.60 -11.18 -13.00
C ARG A 172 -2.48 -11.99 -12.32
N LYS A 173 -1.20 -11.62 -12.53
CA LYS A 173 -0.07 -12.20 -11.81
C LYS A 173 -0.12 -11.88 -10.30
N ALA A 174 -0.56 -10.69 -9.92
CA ALA A 174 -0.72 -10.32 -8.51
C ALA A 174 -1.76 -11.20 -7.81
N LEU A 175 -2.88 -11.51 -8.47
CA LEU A 175 -3.93 -12.38 -7.92
C LEU A 175 -3.46 -13.82 -7.65
N THR A 176 -2.46 -14.35 -8.35
CA THR A 176 -1.92 -15.68 -8.06
C THR A 176 -1.18 -15.77 -6.72
N ARG A 177 -0.84 -14.63 -6.13
CA ARG A 177 -0.18 -14.54 -4.81
C ARG A 177 -1.16 -14.35 -3.65
N LEU A 178 -2.45 -14.35 -3.94
CA LEU A 178 -3.51 -14.30 -2.96
C LEU A 178 -3.89 -15.72 -2.55
N HIS A 179 -3.86 -15.99 -1.26
CA HIS A 179 -4.35 -17.22 -0.65
C HIS A 179 -5.43 -16.86 0.37
N VAL A 180 -6.62 -17.41 0.21
CA VAL A 180 -7.75 -17.14 1.11
C VAL A 180 -8.19 -18.42 1.77
N TYR A 181 -8.38 -18.39 3.07
CA TYR A 181 -8.84 -19.52 3.88
C TYR A 181 -10.10 -19.12 4.67
N SER A 182 -11.05 -20.03 4.70
CA SER A 182 -12.28 -19.86 5.48
C SER A 182 -12.03 -19.82 6.98
N GLY A 183 -11.16 -20.72 7.49
CA GLY A 183 -10.79 -20.84 8.88
C GLY A 183 -9.50 -20.12 9.26
N SER A 184 -8.97 -20.48 10.43
CA SER A 184 -7.70 -19.94 10.96
C SER A 184 -6.46 -20.69 10.46
N GLU A 185 -6.64 -21.91 9.92
CA GLU A 185 -5.54 -22.74 9.42
C GLU A 185 -5.17 -22.36 8.00
N TYR A 186 -3.87 -22.30 7.71
CA TYR A 186 -3.32 -21.99 6.38
C TYR A 186 -2.12 -22.88 6.06
N ALA A 187 -1.91 -23.18 4.79
CA ALA A 187 -0.88 -24.11 4.33
C ALA A 187 0.55 -23.50 4.30
N GLN A 188 0.68 -22.16 4.24
CA GLN A 188 1.96 -21.46 4.03
C GLN A 188 2.75 -21.20 5.32
N VAL A 189 2.65 -22.05 6.33
CA VAL A 189 3.36 -21.90 7.62
C VAL A 189 4.88 -21.83 7.44
N ALA A 190 5.43 -22.61 6.50
CA ALA A 190 6.88 -22.65 6.23
C ALA A 190 7.45 -21.30 5.76
N GLN A 191 6.63 -20.42 5.17
CA GLN A 191 7.02 -19.09 4.68
C GLN A 191 7.10 -18.05 5.80
N LYS A 192 6.66 -18.37 7.02
CA LYS A 192 6.64 -17.48 8.19
C LYS A 192 6.03 -16.11 7.88
N PRO A 193 4.76 -16.04 7.47
CA PRO A 193 4.14 -14.78 7.11
C PRO A 193 4.09 -13.80 8.29
N GLU A 194 4.40 -12.52 8.02
CA GLU A 194 4.31 -11.44 9.00
C GLU A 194 2.84 -11.04 9.19
N VAL A 195 2.40 -10.86 10.44
CA VAL A 195 1.02 -10.38 10.73
C VAL A 195 0.91 -8.92 10.32
N TYR A 196 -0.07 -8.61 9.48
CA TYR A 196 -0.37 -7.25 9.04
C TYR A 196 -1.63 -6.74 9.72
N GLU A 197 -1.48 -5.76 10.62
CA GLU A 197 -2.57 -5.05 11.27
C GLU A 197 -2.91 -3.74 10.55
N PHE A 198 -4.22 -3.41 10.44
CA PHE A 198 -4.70 -2.19 9.78
C PHE A 198 -6.01 -1.66 10.40
#